data_97368608d08898442f0fd6ce9142ad9d
#
_entry.id   97368608d08898442f0fd6ce9142ad9d
#
_cell.length_a   1.000
_cell.length_b   1.000
_cell.length_c   1.000
_cell.angle_alpha   90.00
_cell.angle_beta   90.00
_cell.angle_gamma   90.00
#
_symmetry.space_group_name_H-M   'P 1'
#
loop_
_entity.id
_entity.type
_entity.pdbx_description
1 polymer ?
#
loop_
_entity_poly.entity_id
_entity_poly.type
_entity_poly.pdbx_seq_one_letter_code
_entity_poly.pdbx_strand_id
1 'polypeptide(L)'
;YCGTVSLCIHDKKESKTAGYNFCHSCGRTSTLKNIQKHLARFVRIKRMNRISIQAVAEHRPETEKWLLAYDCYQIEIIELASIIEVLFRDYFEALLFISCESKKDSFLEKIVRKYTGNDFMNIEKTNDIYKKAFGIEIRKNLNAETWDDLLDIVNLRNMIVHNNGQVDKRFESTSTFRRWKDRVDIPLIKIEDEDIAKLLSSVIDAVTIISNLYLKEYYQRRNRVIANYYFNKENAYDFFADTE
;
A
#
# COMPACT_ATOMS: atom_id res chain seq x y z
N TYR A 1 13.34 -5.06 -8.13
CA TYR A 1 13.22 -3.91 -7.25
C TYR A 1 14.34 -2.89 -7.42
N CYS A 2 15.57 -3.33 -7.61
CA CYS A 2 16.76 -2.47 -7.78
C CYS A 2 17.31 -2.51 -9.22
N GLY A 3 16.59 -3.06 -10.18
CA GLY A 3 17.05 -3.24 -11.56
C GLY A 3 18.17 -4.28 -11.76
N THR A 4 18.67 -4.87 -10.68
CA THR A 4 19.72 -5.88 -10.79
C THR A 4 19.08 -7.22 -11.19
N VAL A 5 19.51 -7.77 -12.32
CA VAL A 5 19.19 -9.14 -12.73
C VAL A 5 20.12 -10.06 -11.94
N SER A 6 19.58 -10.83 -10.98
CA SER A 6 20.33 -11.86 -10.29
C SER A 6 19.96 -13.20 -10.90
N LEU A 7 20.92 -13.96 -11.35
CA LEU A 7 20.73 -15.37 -11.73
C LEU A 7 20.64 -16.16 -10.43
N CYS A 8 19.43 -16.58 -10.06
CA CYS A 8 19.24 -17.50 -8.95
C CYS A 8 19.33 -18.92 -9.51
N ILE A 9 20.45 -19.57 -9.30
CA ILE A 9 20.58 -21.02 -9.53
C ILE A 9 19.84 -21.71 -8.38
N HIS A 10 18.63 -22.21 -8.66
CA HIS A 10 17.89 -23.04 -7.72
C HIS A 10 18.44 -24.45 -7.74
N ASP A 11 19.14 -24.85 -6.71
CA ASP A 11 19.35 -26.29 -6.46
C ASP A 11 18.00 -26.88 -6.00
N LYS A 12 17.44 -27.78 -6.82
CA LYS A 12 16.11 -28.39 -6.61
C LYS A 12 15.97 -29.15 -5.27
N LYS A 13 17.07 -29.46 -4.59
CA LYS A 13 17.07 -30.19 -3.31
C LYS A 13 16.87 -29.29 -2.09
N GLU A 14 17.19 -28.01 -2.16
CA GLU A 14 17.07 -27.06 -1.03
C GLU A 14 15.82 -26.17 -1.10
N SER A 15 14.95 -26.36 -2.08
CA SER A 15 13.83 -25.46 -2.38
C SER A 15 12.71 -25.41 -1.34
N LYS A 16 12.77 -26.18 -0.26
CA LYS A 16 11.70 -26.22 0.74
C LYS A 16 11.79 -25.15 1.85
N THR A 17 12.91 -24.46 2.01
CA THR A 17 13.10 -23.54 3.14
C THR A 17 13.72 -22.18 2.80
N ALA A 18 14.38 -22.01 1.69
CA ALA A 18 15.04 -20.76 1.32
C ALA A 18 14.20 -19.94 0.31
N GLY A 19 13.00 -19.52 0.70
CA GLY A 19 12.40 -18.38 0.03
C GLY A 19 13.28 -17.17 0.30
N TYR A 20 14.07 -16.71 -0.68
CA TYR A 20 14.79 -15.46 -0.58
C TYR A 20 13.80 -14.34 -0.29
N ASN A 21 13.73 -13.91 0.97
CA ASN A 21 12.79 -12.91 1.42
C ASN A 21 13.24 -11.48 1.08
N PHE A 22 14.42 -11.33 0.47
CA PHE A 22 15.04 -10.03 0.18
C PHE A 22 15.88 -10.10 -1.10
N CYS A 23 16.05 -8.96 -1.75
CA CYS A 23 16.96 -8.82 -2.89
C CYS A 23 18.40 -8.86 -2.41
N HIS A 24 19.24 -9.74 -2.97
CA HIS A 24 20.65 -9.88 -2.61
C HIS A 24 21.47 -8.60 -2.86
N SER A 25 21.07 -7.80 -3.84
CA SER A 25 21.81 -6.59 -4.21
C SER A 25 21.44 -5.36 -3.38
N CYS A 26 20.19 -5.24 -2.91
CA CYS A 26 19.73 -4.06 -2.18
C CYS A 26 19.10 -4.37 -0.81
N GLY A 27 19.01 -5.63 -0.40
CA GLY A 27 18.46 -6.06 0.89
C GLY A 27 16.96 -5.84 1.07
N ARG A 28 16.23 -5.34 0.07
CA ARG A 28 14.79 -5.09 0.21
C ARG A 28 13.98 -6.36 0.01
N THR A 29 12.89 -6.46 0.77
CA THR A 29 11.85 -7.47 0.56
C THR A 29 11.03 -7.16 -0.68
N SER A 30 10.36 -8.16 -1.26
CA SER A 30 9.44 -7.90 -2.36
C SER A 30 8.30 -6.99 -1.88
N THR A 31 7.86 -6.05 -2.72
CA THR A 31 6.74 -5.14 -2.47
C THR A 31 5.49 -5.89 -2.01
N LEU A 32 5.12 -6.96 -2.70
CA LEU A 32 3.96 -7.78 -2.33
C LEU A 32 4.09 -8.38 -0.92
N LYS A 33 5.27 -8.90 -0.56
CA LYS A 33 5.50 -9.42 0.80
C LYS A 33 5.41 -8.34 1.86
N ASN A 34 5.82 -7.11 1.56
CA ASN A 34 5.69 -5.99 2.48
C ASN A 34 4.22 -5.66 2.73
N ILE A 35 3.41 -5.57 1.69
CA ILE A 35 1.96 -5.36 1.79
C ILE A 35 1.28 -6.50 2.57
N GLN A 36 1.64 -7.75 2.30
CA GLN A 36 1.12 -8.91 3.05
C GLN A 36 1.45 -8.84 4.55
N LYS A 37 2.64 -8.32 4.93
CA LYS A 37 2.99 -8.10 6.34
C LYS A 37 2.09 -7.06 7.00
N HIS A 38 1.78 -5.97 6.30
CA HIS A 38 0.85 -4.94 6.80
C HIS A 38 -0.56 -5.48 6.95
N LEU A 39 -1.08 -6.22 5.97
CA LEU A 39 -2.39 -6.89 6.08
C LEU A 39 -2.43 -7.87 7.26
N ALA A 40 -1.39 -8.70 7.42
CA ALA A 40 -1.30 -9.62 8.56
C ALA A 40 -1.20 -8.88 9.91
N ARG A 41 -0.54 -7.72 9.95
CA ARG A 41 -0.52 -6.84 11.13
C ARG A 41 -1.91 -6.31 11.45
N PHE A 42 -2.64 -5.81 10.46
CA PHE A 42 -4.01 -5.34 10.61
C PHE A 42 -4.91 -6.43 11.21
N VAL A 43 -4.86 -7.66 10.68
CA VAL A 43 -5.66 -8.79 11.20
C VAL A 43 -5.35 -9.07 12.67
N ARG A 44 -4.07 -9.00 13.07
CA ARG A 44 -3.69 -9.16 14.49
C ARG A 44 -4.25 -8.04 15.37
N ILE A 45 -4.14 -6.78 14.92
CA ILE A 45 -4.68 -5.61 15.64
C ILE A 45 -6.20 -5.75 15.79
N LYS A 46 -6.94 -6.02 14.71
CA LYS A 46 -8.38 -6.23 14.74
C LYS A 46 -8.78 -7.34 15.72
N ARG A 47 -8.03 -8.45 15.75
CA ARG A 47 -8.27 -9.54 16.71
C ARG A 47 -8.04 -9.10 18.15
N MET A 48 -6.95 -8.36 18.42
CA MET A 48 -6.67 -7.84 19.77
C MET A 48 -7.76 -6.86 20.22
N ASN A 49 -8.15 -5.93 19.34
CA ASN A 49 -9.21 -4.96 19.62
C ASN A 49 -10.54 -5.66 19.97
N ARG A 50 -10.93 -6.66 19.18
CA ARG A 50 -12.15 -7.43 19.44
C ARG A 50 -12.13 -8.11 20.80
N ILE A 51 -11.01 -8.74 21.18
CA ILE A 51 -10.85 -9.38 22.50
C ILE A 51 -10.95 -8.33 23.60
N SER A 52 -10.30 -7.16 23.44
CA SER A 52 -10.32 -6.09 24.43
C SER A 52 -11.73 -5.52 24.62
N ILE A 53 -12.47 -5.27 23.55
CA ILE A 53 -13.85 -4.77 23.59
C ILE A 53 -14.75 -5.80 24.29
N GLN A 54 -14.61 -7.08 23.99
CA GLN A 54 -15.39 -8.14 24.62
C GLN A 54 -15.09 -8.24 26.13
N ALA A 55 -13.83 -8.21 26.53
CA ALA A 55 -13.44 -8.27 27.95
C ALA A 55 -13.98 -7.08 28.75
N VAL A 56 -13.98 -5.87 28.18
CA VAL A 56 -14.56 -4.69 28.82
C VAL A 56 -16.08 -4.79 28.90
N ALA A 57 -16.74 -5.31 27.86
CA ALA A 57 -18.19 -5.47 27.83
C ALA A 57 -18.74 -6.36 28.95
N GLU A 58 -17.94 -7.32 29.43
CA GLU A 58 -18.37 -8.25 30.50
C GLU A 58 -18.30 -7.64 31.91
N HIS A 59 -17.46 -6.59 32.11
CA HIS A 59 -17.11 -6.13 33.46
C HIS A 59 -17.26 -4.63 33.71
N ARG A 60 -17.61 -3.85 32.69
CA ARG A 60 -17.62 -2.38 32.75
C ARG A 60 -18.89 -1.75 32.19
N PRO A 61 -19.20 -0.49 32.60
CA PRO A 61 -20.34 0.25 32.06
C PRO A 61 -20.30 0.38 30.53
N GLU A 62 -21.47 0.48 29.91
CA GLU A 62 -21.64 0.59 28.46
C GLU A 62 -20.85 1.80 27.84
N THR A 63 -20.73 2.90 28.62
CA THR A 63 -19.95 4.06 28.23
C THR A 63 -18.45 3.78 28.03
N GLU A 64 -17.84 2.99 28.93
CA GLU A 64 -16.43 2.60 28.80
C GLU A 64 -16.21 1.66 27.60
N LYS A 65 -17.15 0.75 27.37
CA LYS A 65 -17.14 -0.13 26.20
C LYS A 65 -17.21 0.65 24.92
N TRP A 66 -18.09 1.65 24.85
CA TRP A 66 -18.22 2.49 23.66
C TRP A 66 -16.94 3.29 23.39
N LEU A 67 -16.34 3.92 24.41
CA LEU A 67 -15.08 4.66 24.27
C LEU A 67 -13.94 3.77 23.79
N LEU A 68 -13.78 2.59 24.38
CA LEU A 68 -12.76 1.63 23.95
C LEU A 68 -12.98 1.17 22.51
N ALA A 69 -14.20 0.87 22.12
CA ALA A 69 -14.54 0.47 20.76
C ALA A 69 -14.19 1.60 19.76
N TYR A 70 -14.52 2.84 20.11
CA TYR A 70 -14.20 4.01 19.33
C TYR A 70 -12.70 4.16 19.11
N ASP A 71 -11.89 4.07 20.18
CA ASP A 71 -10.43 4.15 20.07
C ASP A 71 -9.84 2.99 19.24
N CYS A 72 -10.38 1.77 19.42
CA CYS A 72 -9.97 0.61 18.65
C CYS A 72 -10.23 0.79 17.15
N TYR A 73 -11.39 1.29 16.77
CA TYR A 73 -11.73 1.53 15.36
C TYR A 73 -10.89 2.64 14.75
N GLN A 74 -10.52 3.69 15.50
CA GLN A 74 -9.58 4.69 15.04
C GLN A 74 -8.22 4.09 14.70
N ILE A 75 -7.69 3.19 15.55
CA ILE A 75 -6.43 2.49 15.30
C ILE A 75 -6.55 1.65 14.01
N GLU A 76 -7.69 0.98 13.80
CA GLU A 76 -7.92 0.18 12.60
C GLU A 76 -7.95 1.03 11.32
N ILE A 77 -8.57 2.21 11.34
CA ILE A 77 -8.55 3.18 10.22
C ILE A 77 -7.12 3.63 9.92
N ILE A 78 -6.32 3.95 10.93
CA ILE A 78 -4.92 4.35 10.75
C ILE A 78 -4.10 3.23 10.09
N GLU A 79 -4.31 1.98 10.50
CA GLU A 79 -3.63 0.83 9.90
C GLU A 79 -4.08 0.57 8.46
N LEU A 80 -5.37 0.72 8.13
CA LEU A 80 -5.86 0.63 6.74
C LEU A 80 -5.22 1.70 5.87
N ALA A 81 -5.15 2.95 6.34
CA ALA A 81 -4.47 4.03 5.64
C ALA A 81 -2.98 3.74 5.41
N SER A 82 -2.31 3.13 6.40
CA SER A 82 -0.90 2.73 6.27
C SER A 82 -0.69 1.65 5.21
N ILE A 83 -1.65 0.71 5.05
CA ILE A 83 -1.60 -0.30 3.98
C ILE A 83 -1.69 0.38 2.61
N ILE A 84 -2.60 1.35 2.46
CA ILE A 84 -2.80 2.11 1.22
C ILE A 84 -1.52 2.89 0.86
N GLU A 85 -0.93 3.60 1.83
CA GLU A 85 0.31 4.34 1.62
C GLU A 85 1.45 3.43 1.16
N VAL A 86 1.67 2.30 1.86
CA VAL A 86 2.72 1.34 1.52
C VAL A 86 2.47 0.72 0.15
N LEU A 87 1.21 0.37 -0.19
CA LEU A 87 0.83 -0.16 -1.49
C LEU A 87 1.29 0.77 -2.62
N PHE A 88 0.87 2.02 -2.55
CA PHE A 88 1.15 2.96 -3.63
C PHE A 88 2.61 3.40 -3.66
N ARG A 89 3.23 3.69 -2.51
CA ARG A 89 4.62 4.11 -2.45
C ARG A 89 5.57 3.02 -2.95
N ASP A 90 5.44 1.80 -2.44
CA ASP A 90 6.38 0.73 -2.75
C ASP A 90 6.29 0.30 -4.23
N TYR A 91 5.07 0.31 -4.81
CA TYR A 91 4.90 0.02 -6.24
C TYR A 91 5.39 1.15 -7.12
N PHE A 92 5.16 2.41 -6.72
CA PHE A 92 5.69 3.56 -7.43
C PHE A 92 7.23 3.52 -7.49
N GLU A 93 7.87 3.33 -6.33
CA GLU A 93 9.34 3.24 -6.25
C GLU A 93 9.87 2.09 -7.12
N ALA A 94 9.23 0.91 -7.08
CA ALA A 94 9.67 -0.23 -7.86
C ALA A 94 9.53 0.01 -9.38
N LEU A 95 8.43 0.62 -9.84
CA LEU A 95 8.24 0.98 -11.25
C LEU A 95 9.20 2.06 -11.69
N LEU A 96 9.48 3.04 -10.84
CA LEU A 96 10.41 4.11 -11.14
C LEU A 96 11.84 3.57 -11.34
N PHE A 97 12.32 2.75 -10.42
CA PHE A 97 13.65 2.17 -10.51
C PHE A 97 13.84 1.31 -11.76
N ILE A 98 12.87 0.45 -12.08
CA ILE A 98 12.96 -0.37 -13.30
C ILE A 98 12.84 0.47 -14.58
N SER A 99 12.08 1.58 -14.55
CA SER A 99 11.92 2.46 -15.72
C SER A 99 13.15 3.32 -16.00
N CYS A 100 13.88 3.70 -14.94
CA CYS A 100 15.10 4.53 -15.09
C CYS A 100 16.35 3.71 -15.35
N GLU A 101 16.24 2.36 -15.46
CA GLU A 101 17.39 1.44 -15.61
C GLU A 101 18.50 1.71 -14.57
N SER A 102 18.15 2.37 -13.47
CA SER A 102 19.12 2.77 -12.48
C SER A 102 19.24 1.73 -11.38
N LYS A 103 20.48 1.47 -10.99
CA LYS A 103 20.72 0.80 -9.70
C LYS A 103 20.13 1.68 -8.63
N LYS A 104 19.53 1.06 -7.61
CA LYS A 104 19.04 1.78 -6.45
C LYS A 104 20.19 2.60 -5.86
N ASP A 105 20.11 3.90 -6.04
CA ASP A 105 21.02 4.86 -5.45
C ASP A 105 20.30 5.55 -4.28
N SER A 106 21.00 5.67 -3.16
CA SER A 106 20.51 6.41 -1.99
C SER A 106 20.17 7.87 -2.32
N PHE A 107 20.82 8.43 -3.31
CA PHE A 107 20.55 9.78 -3.82
C PHE A 107 19.21 9.84 -4.56
N LEU A 108 18.95 8.92 -5.48
CA LEU A 108 17.68 8.86 -6.21
C LEU A 108 16.49 8.61 -5.25
N GLU A 109 16.70 7.75 -4.25
CA GLU A 109 15.69 7.51 -3.20
C GLU A 109 15.38 8.80 -2.42
N LYS A 110 16.40 9.58 -2.05
CA LYS A 110 16.21 10.87 -1.39
C LYS A 110 15.48 11.87 -2.27
N ILE A 111 15.80 11.91 -3.58
CA ILE A 111 15.09 12.76 -4.54
C ILE A 111 13.62 12.36 -4.60
N VAL A 112 13.32 11.08 -4.79
CA VAL A 112 11.93 10.59 -4.85
C VAL A 112 11.18 11.01 -3.59
N ARG A 113 11.74 10.74 -2.40
CA ARG A 113 11.10 11.13 -1.12
C ARG A 113 10.92 12.64 -0.99
N LYS A 114 11.86 13.44 -1.47
CA LYS A 114 11.77 14.90 -1.43
C LYS A 114 10.63 15.43 -2.31
N TYR A 115 10.43 14.82 -3.49
CA TYR A 115 9.42 15.28 -4.45
C TYR A 115 8.03 14.67 -4.22
N THR A 116 7.95 13.47 -3.69
CA THR A 116 6.64 12.83 -3.39
C THR A 116 6.17 13.08 -1.96
N GLY A 117 7.09 13.28 -1.01
CA GLY A 117 6.75 13.54 0.39
C GLY A 117 5.73 12.56 0.95
N ASN A 118 4.62 13.09 1.47
CA ASN A 118 3.47 12.33 1.97
C ASN A 118 2.35 12.20 0.92
N ASP A 119 2.65 12.45 -0.37
CA ASP A 119 1.61 12.50 -1.42
C ASP A 119 0.90 11.16 -1.62
N PHE A 120 1.54 10.03 -1.29
CA PHE A 120 0.90 8.71 -1.31
C PHE A 120 -0.19 8.52 -0.24
N MET A 121 -0.29 9.43 0.72
CA MET A 121 -1.44 9.53 1.64
C MET A 121 -2.60 10.35 1.05
N ASN A 122 -2.47 10.87 -0.16
CA ASN A 122 -3.54 11.53 -0.89
C ASN A 122 -3.82 10.74 -2.17
N ILE A 123 -4.96 10.06 -2.21
CA ILE A 123 -5.32 9.14 -3.30
C ILE A 123 -5.40 9.86 -4.66
N GLU A 124 -5.94 11.08 -4.70
CA GLU A 124 -6.05 11.86 -5.94
C GLU A 124 -4.67 12.27 -6.45
N LYS A 125 -3.81 12.81 -5.57
CA LYS A 125 -2.41 13.10 -5.94
C LYS A 125 -1.64 11.86 -6.35
N THR A 126 -1.86 10.73 -5.67
CA THR A 126 -1.27 9.44 -6.03
C THR A 126 -1.64 9.06 -7.47
N ASN A 127 -2.91 9.17 -7.83
CA ASN A 127 -3.36 8.92 -9.19
C ASN A 127 -2.66 9.83 -10.22
N ASP A 128 -2.54 11.13 -9.91
CA ASP A 128 -1.87 12.09 -10.78
C ASP A 128 -0.36 11.80 -10.94
N ILE A 129 0.31 11.40 -9.85
CA ILE A 129 1.73 11.03 -9.86
C ILE A 129 1.94 9.80 -10.75
N TYR A 130 1.13 8.76 -10.60
CA TYR A 130 1.20 7.55 -11.42
C TYR A 130 0.89 7.83 -12.90
N LYS A 131 -0.10 8.67 -13.16
CA LYS A 131 -0.44 9.08 -14.52
C LYS A 131 0.72 9.84 -15.18
N LYS A 132 1.33 10.80 -14.49
CA LYS A 132 2.46 11.59 -15.01
C LYS A 132 3.72 10.77 -15.21
N ALA A 133 4.03 9.87 -14.26
CA ALA A 133 5.28 9.11 -14.29
C ALA A 133 5.22 7.90 -15.24
N PHE A 134 4.08 7.23 -15.34
CA PHE A 134 3.96 5.93 -15.98
C PHE A 134 2.84 5.84 -17.02
N GLY A 135 1.96 6.85 -17.12
CA GLY A 135 0.74 6.78 -17.92
C GLY A 135 -0.36 5.92 -17.29
N ILE A 136 -0.23 5.54 -16.00
CA ILE A 136 -1.16 4.67 -15.29
C ILE A 136 -2.20 5.51 -14.57
N GLU A 137 -3.48 5.38 -14.96
CA GLU A 137 -4.61 5.99 -14.25
C GLU A 137 -5.22 5.00 -13.26
N ILE A 138 -4.82 5.08 -11.98
CA ILE A 138 -5.28 4.16 -10.92
C ILE A 138 -6.80 4.17 -10.81
N ARG A 139 -7.41 5.36 -10.82
CA ARG A 139 -8.86 5.55 -10.70
C ARG A 139 -9.66 4.77 -11.74
N LYS A 140 -9.15 4.65 -12.97
CA LYS A 140 -9.83 3.90 -14.05
C LYS A 140 -9.80 2.38 -13.86
N ASN A 141 -8.90 1.89 -13.04
CA ASN A 141 -8.73 0.46 -12.77
C ASN A 141 -9.50 0.00 -11.54
N LEU A 142 -9.93 0.92 -10.67
CA LEU A 142 -10.76 0.64 -9.51
C LEU A 142 -12.23 0.97 -9.82
N ASN A 143 -13.15 0.20 -9.24
CA ASN A 143 -14.57 0.59 -9.29
C ASN A 143 -14.82 1.84 -8.43
N ALA A 144 -15.94 2.50 -8.63
CA ALA A 144 -16.25 3.76 -7.95
C ALA A 144 -16.36 3.59 -6.43
N GLU A 145 -16.96 2.50 -5.96
CA GLU A 145 -17.11 2.21 -4.54
C GLU A 145 -15.76 2.00 -3.87
N THR A 146 -14.90 1.14 -4.41
CA THR A 146 -13.54 0.93 -3.89
C THR A 146 -12.76 2.25 -3.85
N TRP A 147 -12.84 3.07 -4.90
CA TRP A 147 -12.17 4.37 -4.93
C TRP A 147 -12.67 5.29 -3.82
N ASP A 148 -13.98 5.39 -3.64
CA ASP A 148 -14.59 6.24 -2.61
C ASP A 148 -14.25 5.75 -1.21
N ASP A 149 -14.23 4.44 -0.97
CA ASP A 149 -13.83 3.85 0.32
C ASP A 149 -12.35 4.11 0.64
N LEU A 150 -11.44 4.08 -0.36
CA LEU A 150 -10.04 4.49 -0.14
C LEU A 150 -9.94 5.97 0.23
N LEU A 151 -10.72 6.86 -0.41
CA LEU A 151 -10.80 8.27 -0.03
C LEU A 151 -11.32 8.43 1.40
N ASP A 152 -12.33 7.65 1.79
CA ASP A 152 -12.88 7.67 3.14
C ASP A 152 -11.84 7.28 4.18
N ILE A 153 -11.11 6.20 3.96
CA ILE A 153 -10.02 5.75 4.87
C ILE A 153 -9.01 6.88 5.09
N VAL A 154 -8.55 7.51 4.01
CA VAL A 154 -7.52 8.57 4.11
C VAL A 154 -8.07 9.82 4.78
N ASN A 155 -9.29 10.24 4.49
CA ASN A 155 -9.90 11.41 5.10
C ASN A 155 -10.22 11.17 6.58
N LEU A 156 -10.77 10.01 6.94
CA LEU A 156 -10.99 9.61 8.33
C LEU A 156 -9.68 9.56 9.11
N ARG A 157 -8.62 8.94 8.55
CA ARG A 157 -7.30 8.92 9.18
C ARG A 157 -6.77 10.34 9.41
N ASN A 158 -6.92 11.23 8.44
CA ASN A 158 -6.45 12.60 8.59
C ASN A 158 -7.21 13.35 9.71
N MET A 159 -8.52 13.17 9.80
CA MET A 159 -9.34 13.69 10.90
C MET A 159 -8.89 13.10 12.25
N ILE A 160 -8.68 11.79 12.33
CA ILE A 160 -8.24 11.12 13.57
C ILE A 160 -6.88 11.65 14.02
N VAL A 161 -5.89 11.70 13.14
CA VAL A 161 -4.50 12.05 13.52
C VAL A 161 -4.32 13.54 13.79
N HIS A 162 -5.00 14.40 13.03
CA HIS A 162 -4.79 15.84 13.12
C HIS A 162 -5.78 16.55 14.04
N ASN A 163 -6.91 15.92 14.35
CA ASN A 163 -7.99 16.52 15.13
C ASN A 163 -8.59 15.60 16.21
N ASN A 164 -7.81 14.60 16.65
CA ASN A 164 -8.25 13.63 17.67
C ASN A 164 -9.61 12.97 17.39
N GLY A 165 -9.90 12.68 16.12
CA GLY A 165 -11.16 12.07 15.69
C GLY A 165 -12.36 13.04 15.65
N GLN A 166 -12.17 14.31 15.92
CA GLN A 166 -13.24 15.30 15.91
C GLN A 166 -13.46 15.87 14.51
N VAL A 167 -14.73 16.02 14.16
CA VAL A 167 -15.15 16.67 12.91
C VAL A 167 -14.79 18.15 12.95
N ASP A 168 -14.09 18.64 11.95
CA ASP A 168 -13.74 20.01 11.73
C ASP A 168 -14.20 20.52 10.36
N LYS A 169 -14.10 21.82 10.12
CA LYS A 169 -14.49 22.46 8.85
C LYS A 169 -13.76 21.88 7.63
N ARG A 170 -12.54 21.40 7.82
CA ARG A 170 -11.75 20.79 6.75
C ARG A 170 -12.35 19.45 6.38
N PHE A 171 -12.68 18.62 7.37
CA PHE A 171 -13.33 17.34 7.12
C PHE A 171 -14.73 17.53 6.56
N GLU A 172 -15.52 18.49 7.05
CA GLU A 172 -16.86 18.83 6.52
C GLU A 172 -16.86 19.18 5.03
N SER A 173 -15.76 19.72 4.51
CA SER A 173 -15.62 20.03 3.09
C SER A 173 -15.36 18.84 2.18
N THR A 174 -15.09 17.65 2.74
CA THR A 174 -14.75 16.44 1.99
C THR A 174 -15.99 15.70 1.44
N SER A 175 -15.79 14.90 0.40
CA SER A 175 -16.82 13.96 -0.07
C SER A 175 -17.12 12.88 0.97
N THR A 176 -16.13 12.50 1.78
CA THR A 176 -16.26 11.56 2.90
C THR A 176 -17.29 12.04 3.91
N PHE A 177 -17.24 13.30 4.34
CA PHE A 177 -18.23 13.85 5.27
C PHE A 177 -19.67 13.68 4.74
N ARG A 178 -19.88 13.92 3.44
CA ARG A 178 -21.20 13.76 2.84
C ARG A 178 -21.71 12.31 2.86
N ARG A 179 -20.81 11.33 2.66
CA ARG A 179 -21.16 9.90 2.74
C ARG A 179 -21.40 9.41 4.17
N TRP A 180 -20.70 10.02 5.14
CA TRP A 180 -20.75 9.65 6.56
C TRP A 180 -21.64 10.56 7.39
N LYS A 181 -22.40 11.45 6.77
CA LYS A 181 -23.20 12.48 7.45
C LYS A 181 -24.17 11.88 8.51
N ASP A 182 -24.78 10.77 8.20
CA ASP A 182 -25.73 10.10 9.10
C ASP A 182 -25.05 9.38 10.27
N ARG A 183 -23.72 9.28 10.25
CA ARG A 183 -22.87 8.72 11.31
C ARG A 183 -22.25 9.79 12.19
N VAL A 184 -22.50 11.06 11.93
CA VAL A 184 -21.95 12.18 12.72
C VAL A 184 -22.78 12.41 13.95
N ASP A 185 -22.18 12.17 15.12
CA ASP A 185 -22.67 12.54 16.42
C ASP A 185 -21.70 13.57 17.02
N ILE A 186 -21.98 14.85 16.71
CA ILE A 186 -21.05 15.96 16.93
C ILE A 186 -20.47 15.95 18.35
N PRO A 187 -19.14 16.01 18.50
CA PRO A 187 -18.12 16.28 17.45
C PRO A 187 -17.52 15.03 16.80
N LEU A 188 -18.01 13.85 17.04
CA LEU A 188 -17.41 12.58 16.67
C LEU A 188 -18.13 11.92 15.48
N ILE A 189 -17.43 11.03 14.80
CA ILE A 189 -18.02 10.12 13.79
C ILE A 189 -18.16 8.74 14.41
N LYS A 190 -19.35 8.20 14.43
CA LYS A 190 -19.62 6.84 14.86
C LYS A 190 -19.10 5.85 13.82
N ILE A 191 -18.09 5.06 14.19
CA ILE A 191 -17.51 3.98 13.38
C ILE A 191 -17.92 2.66 14.04
N GLU A 192 -18.39 1.70 13.24
CA GLU A 192 -18.82 0.37 13.70
C GLU A 192 -17.96 -0.73 13.05
N ASP A 193 -18.05 -1.96 13.55
CA ASP A 193 -17.26 -3.10 13.04
C ASP A 193 -17.60 -3.41 11.57
N GLU A 194 -18.86 -3.19 11.17
CA GLU A 194 -19.34 -3.35 9.80
C GLU A 194 -18.69 -2.34 8.85
N ASP A 195 -18.50 -1.10 9.30
CA ASP A 195 -17.81 -0.06 8.51
C ASP A 195 -16.35 -0.46 8.28
N ILE A 196 -15.68 -0.92 9.33
CA ILE A 196 -14.30 -1.43 9.23
C ILE A 196 -14.21 -2.66 8.31
N ALA A 197 -15.18 -3.56 8.40
CA ALA A 197 -15.22 -4.76 7.54
C ALA A 197 -15.38 -4.38 6.06
N LYS A 198 -16.26 -3.41 5.75
CA LYS A 198 -16.46 -2.88 4.41
C LYS A 198 -15.18 -2.21 3.88
N LEU A 199 -14.59 -1.31 4.64
CA LEU A 199 -13.36 -0.60 4.26
C LEU A 199 -12.19 -1.57 4.05
N LEU A 200 -12.06 -2.61 4.89
CA LEU A 200 -11.07 -3.68 4.71
C LEU A 200 -11.27 -4.43 3.39
N SER A 201 -12.52 -4.77 3.05
CA SER A 201 -12.84 -5.44 1.78
C SER A 201 -12.36 -4.59 0.60
N SER A 202 -12.67 -3.29 0.61
CA SER A 202 -12.23 -2.36 -0.44
C SER A 202 -10.70 -2.21 -0.51
N VAL A 203 -9.99 -2.26 0.63
CA VAL A 203 -8.52 -2.28 0.64
C VAL A 203 -7.98 -3.57 0.02
N ILE A 204 -8.58 -4.73 0.32
CA ILE A 204 -8.17 -6.02 -0.26
C ILE A 204 -8.39 -6.02 -1.77
N ASP A 205 -9.52 -5.51 -2.24
CA ASP A 205 -9.82 -5.39 -3.67
C ASP A 205 -8.81 -4.46 -4.36
N ALA A 206 -8.53 -3.29 -3.77
CA ALA A 206 -7.53 -2.38 -4.28
C ALA A 206 -6.13 -3.02 -4.32
N VAL A 207 -5.71 -3.70 -3.24
CA VAL A 207 -4.43 -4.43 -3.21
C VAL A 207 -4.37 -5.46 -4.34
N THR A 208 -5.44 -6.21 -4.57
CA THR A 208 -5.49 -7.24 -5.60
C THR A 208 -5.39 -6.62 -7.00
N ILE A 209 -6.22 -5.63 -7.30
CA ILE A 209 -6.28 -4.98 -8.61
C ILE A 209 -4.97 -4.26 -8.93
N ILE A 210 -4.48 -3.44 -7.98
CA ILE A 210 -3.26 -2.66 -8.17
C ILE A 210 -2.02 -3.55 -8.21
N SER A 211 -1.99 -4.67 -7.46
CA SER A 211 -0.90 -5.65 -7.55
C SER A 211 -0.83 -6.30 -8.93
N ASN A 212 -1.97 -6.66 -9.50
CA ASN A 212 -2.02 -7.23 -10.85
C ASN A 212 -1.59 -6.20 -11.91
N LEU A 213 -2.05 -4.97 -11.79
CA LEU A 213 -1.64 -3.87 -12.67
C LEU A 213 -0.12 -3.62 -12.55
N TYR A 214 0.39 -3.55 -11.33
CA TYR A 214 1.82 -3.39 -11.05
C TYR A 214 2.64 -4.53 -11.65
N LEU A 215 2.27 -5.78 -11.46
CA LEU A 215 3.01 -6.92 -11.98
C LEU A 215 3.09 -6.88 -13.50
N LYS A 216 1.97 -6.60 -14.18
CA LYS A 216 1.93 -6.44 -15.64
C LYS A 216 2.91 -5.37 -16.11
N GLU A 217 2.83 -4.16 -15.55
CA GLU A 217 3.69 -3.03 -15.89
C GLU A 217 5.16 -3.29 -15.56
N TYR A 218 5.42 -3.89 -14.40
CA TYR A 218 6.77 -4.23 -13.97
C TYR A 218 7.45 -5.23 -14.89
N TYR A 219 6.75 -6.31 -15.27
CA TYR A 219 7.31 -7.32 -16.20
C TYR A 219 7.53 -6.76 -17.60
N GLN A 220 6.63 -5.92 -18.10
CA GLN A 220 6.83 -5.28 -19.40
C GLN A 220 8.08 -4.39 -19.43
N ARG A 221 8.30 -3.59 -18.38
CA ARG A 221 9.47 -2.72 -18.24
C ARG A 221 10.75 -3.53 -18.04
N ARG A 222 10.69 -4.53 -17.16
CA ARG A 222 11.81 -5.46 -16.94
C ARG A 222 12.23 -6.15 -18.22
N ASN A 223 11.29 -6.64 -19.02
CA ASN A 223 11.61 -7.32 -20.28
C ASN A 223 12.26 -6.38 -21.28
N ARG A 224 11.87 -5.09 -21.34
CA ARG A 224 12.57 -4.09 -22.15
C ARG A 224 14.01 -3.89 -21.70
N VAL A 225 14.24 -3.74 -20.39
CA VAL A 225 15.58 -3.58 -19.82
C VAL A 225 16.45 -4.80 -20.16
N ILE A 226 15.91 -6.00 -20.00
CA ILE A 226 16.61 -7.25 -20.35
C ILE A 226 16.91 -7.28 -21.85
N ALA A 227 15.93 -6.98 -22.71
CA ALA A 227 16.13 -6.97 -24.16
C ALA A 227 17.20 -5.95 -24.56
N ASN A 228 17.16 -4.73 -24.03
CA ASN A 228 18.15 -3.71 -24.30
C ASN A 228 19.56 -4.11 -23.86
N TYR A 229 19.67 -4.78 -22.70
CA TYR A 229 20.97 -5.20 -22.16
C TYR A 229 21.57 -6.38 -22.91
N TYR A 230 20.78 -7.40 -23.22
CA TYR A 230 21.26 -8.67 -23.78
C TYR A 230 21.19 -8.72 -25.32
N PHE A 231 20.31 -7.96 -25.95
CA PHE A 231 20.14 -7.96 -27.41
C PHE A 231 20.70 -6.71 -28.12
N ASN A 232 21.29 -5.78 -27.37
CA ASN A 232 22.17 -4.78 -28.02
C ASN A 232 23.36 -5.51 -28.63
N LYS A 233 23.55 -5.34 -29.93
CA LYS A 233 24.49 -6.14 -30.75
C LYS A 233 25.91 -6.25 -30.19
N GLU A 234 26.33 -5.38 -29.30
CA GLU A 234 27.67 -5.40 -28.68
C GLU A 234 27.78 -6.40 -27.51
N ASN A 235 26.66 -6.73 -26.82
CA ASN A 235 26.65 -7.65 -25.66
C ASN A 235 26.15 -9.05 -26.02
N ALA A 236 25.57 -9.25 -27.20
CA ALA A 236 25.05 -10.56 -27.61
C ALA A 236 26.16 -11.59 -27.87
N TYR A 237 27.37 -11.14 -28.12
CA TYR A 237 28.50 -12.05 -28.38
C TYR A 237 29.11 -12.65 -27.13
N ASP A 238 29.12 -11.93 -26.01
CA ASP A 238 29.73 -12.41 -24.76
C ASP A 238 28.86 -13.52 -24.06
N PHE A 239 27.54 -13.52 -24.30
CA PHE A 239 26.66 -14.50 -23.63
C PHE A 239 26.69 -15.89 -24.28
N PHE A 240 27.07 -15.98 -25.55
CA PHE A 240 27.16 -17.26 -26.28
C PHE A 240 28.60 -17.79 -26.39
N ALA A 241 29.58 -16.99 -26.00
CA ALA A 241 30.99 -17.41 -26.04
C ALA A 241 31.39 -18.34 -24.88
N ASP A 242 30.63 -18.32 -23.77
CA ASP A 242 30.91 -19.17 -22.59
C ASP A 242 30.15 -20.51 -22.60
N THR A 243 29.52 -20.89 -23.71
CA THR A 243 28.74 -22.15 -23.85
C THR A 243 29.35 -23.13 -24.84
N GLU A 244 30.56 -22.93 -25.30
CA GLU A 244 31.40 -23.95 -25.95
C GLU A 244 32.46 -24.43 -24.93
#